data_63ed8be616d6c8e3deed11e0be414be4
#
_entry.id   63ed8be616d6c8e3deed11e0be414be4
#
_cell.length_a   1.000
_cell.length_b   1.000
_cell.length_c   1.000
_cell.angle_alpha   90.00
_cell.angle_beta   90.00
_cell.angle_gamma   90.00
#
_symmetry.space_group_name_H-M   'P 1'
#
loop_
_entity.id
_entity.type
_entity.pdbx_description
1 polymer ?
#
loop_
_entity_poly.entity_id
_entity_poly.type
_entity_poly.pdbx_seq_one_letter_code
_entity_poly.pdbx_strand_id
1 'polypeptide(L)'
;MKIINLITNEVNQNGYNFNLLTKNKIGFLYTAPVNIVPEDCLACDGYVLKIEDYKKLYAVIGTTFNTGDETEDEFRIPDYNITKRFLQPGNDVGIKVAAGLPNITGGNTIVSPYQSNTYGAFAKTSGSQNIHGGGEWYSISNFDASRSSLIYGSSTTVQPPSQIVHICIKYR
;
A
#
# COMPACT_ATOMS: atom_id res chain seq x y z
N MET A 1 -26.41 1.55 34.86
CA MET A 1 -25.08 1.79 34.26
C MET A 1 -25.09 3.19 33.67
N LYS A 2 -24.49 4.15 34.39
CA LYS A 2 -24.42 5.55 33.92
C LYS A 2 -23.33 5.64 32.84
N ILE A 3 -23.74 5.87 31.61
CA ILE A 3 -22.82 6.30 30.57
C ILE A 3 -22.42 7.72 30.91
N ILE A 4 -21.23 7.89 31.46
CA ILE A 4 -20.61 9.18 31.61
C ILE A 4 -20.18 9.61 30.22
N ASN A 5 -20.98 10.43 29.54
CA ASN A 5 -20.51 11.21 28.42
C ASN A 5 -19.49 12.23 28.96
N LEU A 6 -18.24 11.81 29.02
CA LEU A 6 -17.12 12.74 29.08
C LEU A 6 -17.09 13.46 27.74
N ILE A 7 -17.90 14.49 27.60
CA ILE A 7 -17.69 15.55 26.62
C ILE A 7 -16.47 16.29 27.17
N THR A 8 -15.29 15.76 26.91
CA THR A 8 -14.06 16.50 27.09
C THR A 8 -14.12 17.67 26.12
N ASN A 9 -14.27 18.89 26.65
CA ASN A 9 -14.08 20.11 25.90
C ASN A 9 -12.59 20.31 25.63
N GLU A 10 -11.95 19.28 25.05
CA GLU A 10 -10.55 19.35 24.65
C GLU A 10 -10.46 20.28 23.44
N VAL A 11 -9.92 21.43 23.68
CA VAL A 11 -9.53 22.40 22.66
C VAL A 11 -8.13 22.01 22.21
N ASN A 12 -7.96 21.71 20.92
CA ASN A 12 -6.63 21.45 20.38
C ASN A 12 -5.78 22.74 20.33
N GLN A 13 -4.52 22.60 19.95
CA GLN A 13 -3.54 23.70 19.86
C GLN A 13 -3.99 24.89 18.98
N ASN A 14 -5.00 24.71 18.11
CA ASN A 14 -5.56 25.76 17.25
C ASN A 14 -6.87 26.35 17.79
N GLY A 15 -7.29 26.02 19.03
CA GLY A 15 -8.49 26.54 19.65
C GLY A 15 -9.81 25.90 19.17
N TYR A 16 -9.76 24.79 18.42
CA TYR A 16 -10.96 24.10 17.94
C TYR A 16 -11.34 22.94 18.87
N ASN A 17 -12.63 22.78 19.09
CA ASN A 17 -13.15 21.62 19.79
C ASN A 17 -13.07 20.38 18.88
N PHE A 18 -12.27 19.40 19.26
CA PHE A 18 -12.04 18.19 18.46
C PHE A 18 -13.33 17.41 18.18
N ASN A 19 -14.23 17.30 19.18
CA ASN A 19 -15.51 16.62 18.99
C ASN A 19 -16.39 17.32 17.95
N LEU A 20 -16.35 18.66 17.89
CA LEU A 20 -17.10 19.41 16.88
C LEU A 20 -16.52 19.19 15.47
N LEU A 21 -15.19 19.13 15.34
CA LEU A 21 -14.53 18.85 14.06
C LEU A 21 -14.89 17.46 13.54
N THR A 22 -14.80 16.44 14.41
CA THR A 22 -15.13 15.05 14.02
C THR A 22 -16.63 14.87 13.77
N LYS A 23 -17.51 15.57 14.50
CA LYS A 23 -18.94 15.59 14.21
C LYS A 23 -19.24 16.14 12.82
N ASN A 24 -18.48 17.11 12.36
CA ASN A 24 -18.56 17.65 11.00
C ASN A 24 -17.80 16.80 9.96
N LYS A 25 -17.24 15.67 10.39
CA LYS A 25 -16.48 14.72 9.53
C LYS A 25 -15.24 15.32 8.89
N ILE A 26 -14.68 16.39 9.45
CA ILE A 26 -13.39 16.93 8.96
C ILE A 26 -12.29 15.90 9.21
N GLY A 27 -11.42 15.70 8.21
CA GLY A 27 -10.40 14.67 8.23
C GLY A 27 -10.88 13.28 7.82
N PHE A 28 -12.19 13.07 7.58
CA PHE A 28 -12.72 11.81 7.07
C PHE A 28 -12.45 11.67 5.57
N LEU A 29 -12.23 10.42 5.15
CA LEU A 29 -12.02 10.09 3.75
C LEU A 29 -13.33 9.76 3.05
N TYR A 30 -13.45 10.21 1.83
CA TYR A 30 -14.54 9.88 0.91
C TYR A 30 -13.97 9.25 -0.35
N THR A 31 -14.67 8.28 -0.90
CA THR A 31 -14.30 7.63 -2.15
C THR A 31 -15.37 7.90 -3.21
N ALA A 32 -14.93 8.25 -4.41
CA ALA A 32 -15.81 8.44 -5.56
C ALA A 32 -15.46 7.45 -6.67
N PRO A 33 -16.46 6.87 -7.38
CA PRO A 33 -16.22 5.93 -8.49
C PRO A 33 -15.73 6.63 -9.76
N VAL A 34 -15.72 7.94 -9.76
CA VAL A 34 -15.27 8.82 -10.84
C VAL A 34 -14.34 9.90 -10.29
N ASN A 35 -13.55 10.52 -11.16
CA ASN A 35 -12.61 11.58 -10.77
C ASN A 35 -13.34 12.89 -10.46
N ILE A 36 -14.02 12.93 -9.32
CA ILE A 36 -14.72 14.11 -8.80
C ILE A 36 -14.18 14.43 -7.39
N VAL A 37 -13.92 15.71 -7.14
CA VAL A 37 -13.61 16.24 -5.81
C VAL A 37 -14.78 17.05 -5.32
N PRO A 38 -15.49 16.64 -4.26
CA PRO A 38 -16.56 17.45 -3.66
C PRO A 38 -16.05 18.82 -3.23
N GLU A 39 -16.90 19.85 -3.24
CA GLU A 39 -16.52 21.25 -2.95
C GLU A 39 -15.88 21.45 -1.56
N ASP A 40 -16.26 20.63 -0.60
CA ASP A 40 -15.78 20.67 0.79
C ASP A 40 -14.65 19.65 1.08
N CYS A 41 -14.08 19.05 0.02
CA CYS A 41 -13.03 18.06 0.08
C CYS A 41 -11.81 18.47 -0.74
N LEU A 42 -10.68 17.79 -0.48
CA LEU A 42 -9.45 17.86 -1.26
C LEU A 42 -9.11 16.45 -1.76
N ALA A 43 -8.58 16.35 -2.97
CA ALA A 43 -8.02 15.09 -3.46
C ALA A 43 -6.81 14.68 -2.58
N CYS A 44 -6.71 13.40 -2.23
CA CYS A 44 -5.59 12.88 -1.45
C CYS A 44 -4.36 12.63 -2.35
N ASP A 45 -3.78 13.71 -2.85
CA ASP A 45 -2.66 13.72 -3.81
C ASP A 45 -1.34 14.18 -3.18
N GLY A 46 -1.28 14.25 -1.84
CA GLY A 46 -0.04 14.58 -1.12
C GLY A 46 0.36 16.06 -1.18
N TYR A 47 -0.57 16.97 -1.48
CA TYR A 47 -0.25 18.40 -1.51
C TYR A 47 0.16 18.94 -0.15
N VAL A 48 1.09 19.89 -0.19
CA VAL A 48 1.46 20.72 0.96
C VAL A 48 0.50 21.91 1.04
N LEU A 49 -0.04 22.14 2.22
CA LEU A 49 -1.05 23.18 2.50
C LEU A 49 -0.55 24.12 3.58
N LYS A 50 -0.95 25.39 3.53
CA LYS A 50 -0.70 26.35 4.61
C LYS A 50 -1.67 26.10 5.78
N ILE A 51 -1.13 26.07 7.01
CA ILE A 51 -1.93 25.85 8.22
C ILE A 51 -2.99 26.94 8.37
N GLU A 52 -2.66 28.20 8.04
CA GLU A 52 -3.58 29.32 8.16
C GLU A 52 -4.86 29.18 7.32
N ASP A 53 -4.75 28.55 6.13
CA ASP A 53 -5.88 28.36 5.20
C ASP A 53 -6.75 27.15 5.58
N TYR A 54 -6.14 26.14 6.22
CA TYR A 54 -6.77 24.84 6.50
C TYR A 54 -6.72 24.47 7.99
N LYS A 55 -6.85 25.44 8.89
CA LYS A 55 -6.72 25.27 10.36
C LYS A 55 -7.53 24.11 10.92
N LYS A 56 -8.77 23.93 10.43
CA LYS A 56 -9.64 22.84 10.91
C LYS A 56 -9.13 21.47 10.53
N LEU A 57 -8.65 21.31 9.29
CA LEU A 57 -8.07 20.06 8.83
C LEU A 57 -6.77 19.78 9.58
N TYR A 58 -5.88 20.76 9.68
CA TYR A 58 -4.65 20.65 10.46
C TYR A 58 -4.91 20.25 11.92
N ALA A 59 -5.94 20.81 12.54
CA ALA A 59 -6.33 20.44 13.90
C ALA A 59 -6.69 18.96 14.07
N VAL A 60 -7.10 18.28 13.00
CA VAL A 60 -7.45 16.84 13.01
C VAL A 60 -6.27 15.96 12.64
N ILE A 61 -5.59 16.25 11.53
CA ILE A 61 -4.54 15.36 11.01
C ILE A 61 -3.12 15.77 11.42
N GLY A 62 -2.92 17.03 11.83
CA GLY A 62 -1.60 17.55 12.24
C GLY A 62 -0.55 17.33 11.16
N THR A 63 0.61 16.87 11.59
CA THR A 63 1.78 16.56 10.73
C THR A 63 1.90 15.07 10.38
N THR A 64 0.84 14.28 10.54
CA THR A 64 0.85 12.81 10.38
C THR A 64 1.40 12.36 9.01
N PHE A 65 1.18 13.16 7.98
CA PHE A 65 1.56 12.83 6.59
C PHE A 65 2.77 13.63 6.08
N ASN A 66 3.40 14.43 6.94
CA ASN A 66 4.60 15.18 6.58
C ASN A 66 5.75 14.25 6.20
N THR A 67 6.61 14.71 5.29
CA THR A 67 7.78 13.97 4.78
C THR A 67 9.10 14.59 5.21
N GLY A 68 9.06 15.77 5.84
CA GLY A 68 10.22 16.53 6.31
C GLY A 68 10.62 17.71 5.42
N ASP A 69 9.89 17.90 4.31
CA ASP A 69 10.13 19.00 3.37
C ASP A 69 9.25 20.23 3.69
N GLU A 70 8.27 20.08 4.59
CA GLU A 70 7.32 21.11 4.97
C GLU A 70 7.95 22.10 5.95
N THR A 71 7.60 23.38 5.82
CA THR A 71 7.96 24.43 6.77
C THR A 71 7.08 24.40 8.03
N GLU A 72 7.40 25.20 9.05
CA GLU A 72 6.64 25.23 10.32
C GLU A 72 5.18 25.68 10.15
N ASP A 73 4.88 26.43 9.09
CA ASP A 73 3.54 26.92 8.77
C ASP A 73 2.81 26.05 7.73
N GLU A 74 3.35 24.87 7.42
CA GLU A 74 2.84 23.96 6.43
C GLU A 74 2.56 22.56 6.99
N PHE A 75 1.68 21.85 6.31
CA PHE A 75 1.42 20.42 6.55
C PHE A 75 1.02 19.73 5.26
N ARG A 76 1.19 18.42 5.23
CA ARG A 76 0.86 17.60 4.06
C ARG A 76 -0.41 16.79 4.29
N ILE A 77 -1.24 16.70 3.25
CA ILE A 77 -2.39 15.77 3.23
C ILE A 77 -1.95 14.39 2.72
N PRO A 78 -2.76 13.33 2.95
CA PRO A 78 -2.44 11.99 2.47
C PRO A 78 -2.18 11.94 0.96
N ASP A 79 -1.27 11.05 0.55
CA ASP A 79 -0.93 10.74 -0.84
C ASP A 79 -1.41 9.32 -1.19
N TYR A 80 -2.71 9.14 -1.39
CA TYR A 80 -3.30 7.85 -1.73
C TYR A 80 -3.54 7.67 -3.23
N ASN A 81 -3.92 8.75 -3.93
CA ASN A 81 -4.24 8.70 -5.35
C ASN A 81 -2.98 8.57 -6.23
N ILE A 82 -1.91 9.30 -5.91
CA ILE A 82 -0.68 9.30 -6.70
C ILE A 82 0.15 8.05 -6.42
N THR A 83 0.35 7.70 -5.15
CA THR A 83 1.13 6.52 -4.77
C THR A 83 0.35 5.21 -4.90
N LYS A 84 -0.96 5.29 -5.17
CA LYS A 84 -1.87 4.13 -5.39
C LYS A 84 -1.77 3.09 -4.28
N ARG A 85 -1.74 3.55 -3.04
CA ARG A 85 -1.65 2.68 -1.86
C ARG A 85 -3.01 2.12 -1.49
N PHE A 86 -3.03 0.85 -1.13
CA PHE A 86 -4.20 0.24 -0.50
C PHE A 86 -4.33 0.73 0.93
N LEU A 87 -5.58 1.03 1.33
CA LEU A 87 -5.88 1.38 2.71
C LEU A 87 -5.96 0.11 3.55
N GLN A 88 -5.09 -0.01 4.53
CA GLN A 88 -5.06 -1.11 5.48
C GLN A 88 -5.56 -0.61 6.84
N PRO A 89 -6.54 -1.28 7.48
CA PRO A 89 -6.95 -0.92 8.82
C PRO A 89 -5.83 -1.20 9.83
N GLY A 90 -5.67 -0.30 10.79
CA GLY A 90 -4.66 -0.41 11.86
C GLY A 90 -4.70 0.80 12.78
N ASN A 91 -3.97 0.71 13.89
CA ASN A 91 -3.86 1.80 14.86
C ASN A 91 -2.73 2.78 14.53
N ASP A 92 -1.73 2.32 13.78
CA ASP A 92 -0.55 3.11 13.42
C ASP A 92 -0.82 3.91 12.14
N VAL A 93 -1.64 4.94 12.27
CA VAL A 93 -2.08 5.78 11.15
C VAL A 93 -0.91 6.53 10.52
N GLY A 94 -0.89 6.62 9.19
CA GLY A 94 0.15 7.33 8.43
C GLY A 94 1.37 6.48 8.06
N ILE A 95 1.54 5.29 8.67
CA ILE A 95 2.66 4.40 8.33
C ILE A 95 2.50 3.81 6.93
N LYS A 96 3.60 3.83 6.17
CA LYS A 96 3.69 3.22 4.85
C LYS A 96 4.21 1.79 4.96
N VAL A 97 3.35 0.81 4.69
CA VAL A 97 3.73 -0.61 4.66
C VAL A 97 4.25 -0.98 3.28
N ALA A 98 5.38 -1.68 3.23
CA ALA A 98 5.94 -2.20 1.99
C ALA A 98 5.10 -3.36 1.45
N ALA A 99 5.12 -3.55 0.14
CA ALA A 99 4.51 -4.73 -0.48
C ALA A 99 5.26 -6.01 -0.06
N GLY A 100 4.50 -7.06 0.24
CA GLY A 100 5.03 -8.39 0.54
C GLY A 100 4.49 -9.43 -0.44
N LEU A 101 5.32 -10.42 -0.79
CA LEU A 101 4.94 -11.57 -1.60
C LEU A 101 4.97 -12.83 -0.74
N PRO A 102 4.04 -13.78 -0.96
CA PRO A 102 4.19 -15.12 -0.43
C PRO A 102 5.50 -15.75 -0.93
N ASN A 103 6.13 -16.54 -0.07
CA ASN A 103 7.32 -17.28 -0.48
C ASN A 103 6.93 -18.33 -1.53
N ILE A 104 7.74 -18.42 -2.60
CA ILE A 104 7.57 -19.42 -3.65
C ILE A 104 8.66 -20.45 -3.46
N THR A 105 8.25 -21.71 -3.32
CA THR A 105 9.17 -22.83 -3.18
C THR A 105 9.01 -23.76 -4.38
N GLY A 106 10.14 -24.22 -4.90
CA GLY A 106 10.20 -25.26 -5.91
C GLY A 106 11.44 -26.13 -5.64
N GLY A 107 11.42 -27.35 -6.11
CA GLY A 107 12.55 -28.25 -6.00
C GLY A 107 13.05 -28.71 -7.36
N ASN A 108 14.35 -28.90 -7.45
CA ASN A 108 14.99 -29.53 -8.58
C ASN A 108 15.89 -30.64 -8.05
N THR A 109 15.58 -31.88 -8.40
CA THR A 109 16.40 -33.03 -8.04
C THR A 109 16.98 -33.65 -9.31
N ILE A 110 18.31 -33.67 -9.40
CA ILE A 110 19.04 -34.36 -10.44
C ILE A 110 19.54 -35.65 -9.82
N VAL A 111 18.89 -36.77 -10.15
CA VAL A 111 19.16 -38.07 -9.51
C VAL A 111 20.07 -38.91 -10.37
N SER A 112 20.19 -38.65 -11.65
CA SER A 112 21.00 -39.41 -12.62
C SER A 112 21.05 -38.63 -13.95
N PRO A 113 22.03 -38.87 -14.80
CA PRO A 113 22.05 -38.28 -16.14
C PRO A 113 20.76 -38.49 -16.95
N TYR A 114 19.94 -39.45 -16.58
CA TYR A 114 18.70 -39.78 -17.29
C TYR A 114 17.41 -39.36 -16.61
N GLN A 115 17.44 -38.93 -15.33
CA GLN A 115 16.21 -38.54 -14.57
C GLN A 115 16.42 -37.25 -13.78
N SER A 116 15.77 -36.22 -14.23
CA SER A 116 15.62 -34.98 -13.44
C SER A 116 14.17 -34.75 -13.18
N ASN A 117 13.79 -34.67 -11.91
CA ASN A 117 12.43 -34.28 -11.46
C ASN A 117 12.44 -32.82 -11.10
N THR A 118 11.66 -32.02 -11.82
CA THR A 118 11.43 -30.63 -11.50
C THR A 118 9.96 -30.44 -11.12
N TYR A 119 9.68 -29.61 -10.11
CA TYR A 119 8.32 -29.33 -9.69
C TYR A 119 8.17 -27.86 -9.25
N GLY A 120 6.91 -27.42 -9.12
CA GLY A 120 6.58 -26.06 -8.71
C GLY A 120 7.05 -25.01 -9.72
N ALA A 121 7.77 -24.02 -9.25
CA ALA A 121 8.28 -22.94 -10.09
C ALA A 121 9.45 -23.33 -11.01
N PHE A 122 9.97 -24.56 -10.91
CA PHE A 122 11.03 -25.04 -11.78
C PHE A 122 10.49 -25.88 -12.94
N ALA A 123 11.06 -25.70 -14.12
CA ALA A 123 10.82 -26.54 -15.27
C ALA A 123 12.10 -26.91 -15.98
N LYS A 124 12.19 -28.15 -16.44
CA LYS A 124 13.28 -28.59 -17.27
C LYS A 124 13.24 -27.90 -18.64
N THR A 125 14.33 -27.29 -19.03
CA THR A 125 14.55 -26.89 -20.45
C THR A 125 15.08 -28.04 -21.27
N SER A 126 14.64 -28.12 -22.52
CA SER A 126 15.17 -29.07 -23.46
C SER A 126 16.66 -28.82 -23.74
N GLY A 127 17.50 -29.70 -23.30
CA GLY A 127 18.95 -29.64 -23.51
C GLY A 127 19.69 -30.35 -22.39
N SER A 128 20.06 -31.58 -22.61
CA SER A 128 21.09 -32.25 -21.85
C SER A 128 22.41 -32.07 -22.61
N GLN A 129 23.44 -31.57 -21.93
CA GLN A 129 24.78 -31.49 -22.53
C GLN A 129 25.72 -32.44 -21.77
N ASN A 130 26.59 -33.09 -22.52
CA ASN A 130 27.63 -33.91 -21.95
C ASN A 130 28.81 -33.01 -21.58
N ILE A 131 29.15 -32.98 -20.28
CA ILE A 131 30.19 -32.07 -19.75
C ILE A 131 31.60 -32.65 -19.89
N HIS A 132 31.72 -33.96 -19.87
CA HIS A 132 32.99 -34.66 -20.01
C HIS A 132 32.77 -35.97 -20.77
N GLY A 133 33.63 -36.33 -21.69
CA GLY A 133 33.55 -37.52 -22.53
C GLY A 133 33.29 -38.87 -21.83
N GLY A 134 32.88 -38.88 -20.58
CA GLY A 134 32.54 -40.03 -19.74
C GLY A 134 31.05 -40.28 -19.50
N GLY A 135 30.13 -39.61 -20.21
CA GLY A 135 28.71 -39.91 -20.14
C GLY A 135 27.93 -39.16 -19.04
N GLU A 136 28.51 -38.17 -18.42
CA GLU A 136 27.80 -37.32 -17.45
C GLU A 136 26.95 -36.27 -18.17
N TRP A 137 25.64 -36.30 -17.88
CA TRP A 137 24.66 -35.39 -18.45
C TRP A 137 24.11 -34.51 -17.37
N TYR A 138 23.94 -33.20 -17.61
CA TYR A 138 23.19 -32.32 -16.75
C TYR A 138 21.95 -31.80 -17.44
N SER A 139 20.93 -31.51 -16.66
CA SER A 139 19.73 -30.82 -17.14
C SER A 139 19.67 -29.41 -16.59
N ILE A 140 19.33 -28.48 -17.46
CA ILE A 140 19.07 -27.09 -17.07
C ILE A 140 17.61 -26.99 -16.68
N SER A 141 17.34 -26.43 -15.51
CA SER A 141 15.98 -26.06 -15.10
C SER A 141 15.87 -24.56 -14.92
N ASN A 142 14.80 -24.00 -15.46
CA ASN A 142 14.47 -22.59 -15.32
C ASN A 142 13.47 -22.40 -14.18
N PHE A 143 13.70 -21.37 -13.39
CA PHE A 143 12.74 -20.88 -12.41
C PHE A 143 11.76 -19.94 -13.11
N ASP A 144 10.45 -20.16 -12.87
CA ASP A 144 9.36 -19.31 -13.35
C ASP A 144 8.23 -19.38 -12.33
N ALA A 145 8.05 -18.30 -11.57
CA ALA A 145 7.09 -18.21 -10.48
C ALA A 145 5.63 -18.38 -10.95
N SER A 146 5.31 -17.98 -12.18
CA SER A 146 3.96 -18.11 -12.76
C SER A 146 3.48 -19.57 -12.86
N ARG A 147 4.39 -20.53 -12.86
CA ARG A 147 4.08 -21.97 -12.82
C ARG A 147 3.51 -22.42 -11.47
N SER A 148 3.86 -21.73 -10.39
CA SER A 148 3.32 -22.04 -9.06
C SER A 148 1.98 -21.36 -8.81
N SER A 149 1.77 -20.17 -9.36
CA SER A 149 0.51 -19.43 -9.26
C SER A 149 0.43 -18.37 -10.36
N LEU A 150 -0.72 -18.25 -11.01
CA LEU A 150 -0.99 -17.26 -12.08
C LEU A 150 -0.96 -15.80 -11.60
N ILE A 151 -0.92 -15.57 -10.29
CA ILE A 151 -0.77 -14.22 -9.73
C ILE A 151 0.62 -13.62 -10.01
N TYR A 152 1.63 -14.49 -10.22
CA TYR A 152 2.98 -14.06 -10.52
C TYR A 152 3.15 -13.78 -12.01
N GLY A 153 3.83 -12.68 -12.32
CA GLY A 153 4.04 -12.25 -13.71
C GLY A 153 2.87 -11.49 -14.34
N SER A 154 1.72 -11.39 -13.66
CA SER A 154 0.57 -10.63 -14.15
C SER A 154 0.73 -9.11 -13.92
N SER A 155 1.66 -8.68 -13.08
CA SER A 155 2.01 -7.28 -12.83
C SER A 155 3.48 -7.15 -12.50
N THR A 156 4.06 -5.97 -12.72
CA THR A 156 5.42 -5.63 -12.27
C THR A 156 5.48 -5.30 -10.77
N THR A 157 4.32 -5.17 -10.13
CA THR A 157 4.15 -4.93 -8.69
C THR A 157 3.15 -5.92 -8.11
N VAL A 158 3.21 -6.14 -6.78
CA VAL A 158 2.19 -6.90 -6.07
C VAL A 158 0.91 -6.11 -6.06
N GLN A 159 -0.09 -6.58 -6.78
CA GLN A 159 -1.39 -5.93 -6.85
C GLN A 159 -2.51 -6.94 -6.61
N PRO A 160 -3.29 -6.80 -5.50
CA PRO A 160 -4.49 -7.58 -5.33
C PRO A 160 -5.57 -7.16 -6.35
N PRO A 161 -6.58 -7.99 -6.61
CA PRO A 161 -7.76 -7.57 -7.34
C PRO A 161 -8.33 -6.30 -6.70
N SER A 162 -8.52 -5.25 -7.49
CA SER A 162 -8.87 -3.94 -6.95
C SER A 162 -9.78 -3.17 -7.90
N GLN A 163 -10.62 -2.33 -7.32
CA GLN A 163 -11.40 -1.33 -8.02
C GLN A 163 -10.76 0.03 -7.76
N ILE A 164 -10.42 0.75 -8.82
CA ILE A 164 -9.86 2.11 -8.70
C ILE A 164 -10.98 3.06 -8.30
N VAL A 165 -10.73 3.84 -7.27
CA VAL A 165 -11.60 4.92 -6.79
C VAL A 165 -10.77 6.16 -6.53
N HIS A 166 -11.39 7.34 -6.65
CA HIS A 166 -10.77 8.61 -6.26
C HIS A 166 -10.98 8.86 -4.77
N ILE A 167 -9.90 9.15 -4.03
CA ILE A 167 -9.95 9.36 -2.59
C ILE A 167 -9.80 10.85 -2.28
N CYS A 168 -10.73 11.38 -1.49
CA CYS A 168 -10.77 12.77 -1.05
C CYS A 168 -10.82 12.86 0.47
N ILE A 169 -10.30 13.94 1.04
CA ILE A 169 -10.38 14.25 2.46
C ILE A 169 -11.23 15.51 2.68
N LYS A 170 -12.15 15.47 3.65
CA LYS A 170 -12.99 16.62 3.99
C LYS A 170 -12.22 17.65 4.79
N TYR A 171 -12.30 18.93 4.41
CA TYR A 171 -11.58 20.01 5.09
C TYR A 171 -12.48 21.12 5.69
N ARG A 172 -13.76 21.18 5.30
CA ARG A 172 -14.73 22.18 5.80
C ARG A 172 -16.16 21.63 5.93
#